data_6d5615235be17302480a42cabdac2b2c
#
_entry.id   6d5615235be17302480a42cabdac2b2c
#
_cell.length_a   1.000
_cell.length_b   1.000
_cell.length_c   1.000
_cell.angle_alpha   90.00
_cell.angle_beta   90.00
_cell.angle_gamma   90.00
#
_symmetry.space_group_name_H-M   'P 1'
#
loop_
_entity.id
_entity.type
_entity.pdbx_description
1 polymer ?
#
loop_
_entity_poly.entity_id
_entity_poly.type
_entity_poly.pdbx_seq_one_letter_code
_entity_poly.pdbx_strand_id
1 'polypeptide(L)'
;MQRRKFLQQSTLAATAMAMAPSLKSFARNDEIVFGHNNKRYKLDTNWGKLDFSRYPVKDCHEMVQDSKGRIILLTNETQNNVIIYDKKGKLLTTWGKEYPGAHGLTLFNENGTEVLFICDNNRHQVIKTTLEGRVLLTLDYPKETGQYTKADEYVPTETAIAANGDIYVADGYGKDFVIQYDAAGKYIRHFGGRGDKDENLLNAHGVCIDKRDAMNPTLIVTSRQQNAFKRYTLEGKYIDTIPLPGAWVCRPVIHGDYLYAAVLQSNSNLWKQSGFVTIMDKNFKVVSNIAGSTPTYKDGKLEEMYQTVKAFEYPHDVCIDDEENIYVAQWNSEHVYPYKLQPIV
;
A
#
# COMPACT_ATOMS: atom_id res chain seq x y z
N MET A 1 -37.79 22.74 -63.27
CA MET A 1 -39.20 22.38 -63.00
C MET A 1 -39.29 21.17 -62.11
N GLN A 2 -40.00 21.31 -61.11
CA GLN A 2 -40.72 20.53 -60.12
C GLN A 2 -39.94 20.03 -58.93
N ARG A 3 -40.12 20.81 -57.89
CA ARG A 3 -40.16 20.42 -56.47
C ARG A 3 -41.30 19.43 -56.22
N ARG A 4 -41.20 18.67 -55.13
CA ARG A 4 -42.18 17.89 -54.38
C ARG A 4 -42.14 16.37 -54.67
N LYS A 5 -41.51 15.70 -53.68
CA LYS A 5 -42.12 14.70 -52.79
C LYS A 5 -41.03 14.06 -51.96
N PHE A 6 -40.75 14.64 -50.83
CA PHE A 6 -40.00 13.95 -49.76
C PHE A 6 -40.67 14.34 -48.44
N LEU A 7 -41.79 13.73 -48.22
CA LEU A 7 -42.46 13.71 -46.92
C LEU A 7 -43.28 12.43 -46.84
N GLN A 8 -42.96 11.65 -45.85
CA GLN A 8 -43.63 10.50 -45.29
C GLN A 8 -42.78 9.20 -45.32
N GLN A 9 -41.93 9.13 -44.30
CA GLN A 9 -41.74 7.91 -43.49
C GLN A 9 -40.87 8.29 -42.31
N SER A 10 -41.45 9.05 -41.39
CA SER A 10 -40.96 9.19 -40.02
C SER A 10 -41.95 8.44 -39.18
N THR A 11 -41.59 7.31 -38.63
CA THR A 11 -42.11 6.83 -37.35
C THR A 11 -41.43 5.52 -36.96
N LEU A 12 -41.02 5.48 -35.70
CA LEU A 12 -40.58 4.33 -34.91
C LEU A 12 -39.10 3.94 -35.02
N ALA A 13 -38.23 4.85 -34.51
CA ALA A 13 -37.07 4.38 -33.76
C ALA A 13 -37.41 4.59 -32.26
N ALA A 14 -37.92 3.55 -31.64
CA ALA A 14 -38.14 3.50 -30.22
C ALA A 14 -36.77 3.56 -29.52
N THR A 15 -36.55 4.62 -28.80
CA THR A 15 -35.47 4.81 -27.84
C THR A 15 -35.54 3.74 -26.76
N ALA A 16 -34.75 2.69 -26.89
CA ALA A 16 -34.36 1.89 -25.76
C ALA A 16 -33.31 2.69 -24.96
N MET A 17 -33.79 3.61 -24.11
CA MET A 17 -32.98 4.09 -22.97
C MET A 17 -32.77 2.85 -22.07
N ALA A 18 -31.58 2.27 -22.15
CA ALA A 18 -31.10 1.37 -21.13
C ALA A 18 -31.07 2.17 -19.83
N MET A 19 -32.06 1.93 -18.96
CA MET A 19 -32.02 2.38 -17.57
C MET A 19 -30.84 1.68 -16.92
N ALA A 20 -29.74 2.39 -16.78
CA ALA A 20 -28.77 2.06 -15.75
C ALA A 20 -29.55 2.02 -14.42
N PRO A 21 -29.45 0.95 -13.62
CA PRO A 21 -30.11 0.92 -12.34
C PRO A 21 -29.53 2.05 -11.51
N SER A 22 -30.36 3.06 -11.24
CA SER A 22 -30.00 4.12 -10.31
C SER A 22 -29.80 3.47 -8.95
N LEU A 23 -28.69 3.75 -8.32
CA LEU A 23 -28.32 3.37 -6.93
C LEU A 23 -29.32 3.81 -5.84
N LYS A 24 -30.54 4.25 -6.24
CA LYS A 24 -31.58 4.73 -5.31
C LYS A 24 -32.59 3.68 -4.86
N SER A 25 -32.37 2.40 -5.09
CA SER A 25 -33.33 1.34 -4.74
C SER A 25 -32.83 0.32 -3.70
N PHE A 26 -31.74 0.59 -2.99
CA PHE A 26 -31.37 -0.23 -1.83
C PHE A 26 -31.75 0.47 -0.52
N ALA A 27 -33.06 0.65 -0.32
CA ALA A 27 -33.64 0.95 0.98
C ALA A 27 -33.92 -0.38 1.73
N ARG A 28 -32.87 -1.16 1.96
CA ARG A 28 -32.69 -2.12 3.04
C ARG A 28 -31.25 -1.99 3.50
N ASN A 29 -31.06 -1.86 4.82
CA ASN A 29 -29.76 -1.81 5.50
C ASN A 29 -28.98 -3.14 5.39
N ASP A 30 -28.84 -3.70 4.21
CA ASP A 30 -27.89 -4.79 3.97
C ASP A 30 -26.52 -4.15 3.81
N GLU A 31 -25.79 -4.00 4.92
CA GLU A 31 -24.41 -3.54 4.92
C GLU A 31 -23.60 -4.41 3.96
N ILE A 32 -22.95 -3.78 2.98
CA ILE A 32 -22.13 -4.50 2.01
C ILE A 32 -20.95 -5.13 2.74
N VAL A 33 -20.84 -6.45 2.63
CA VAL A 33 -19.77 -7.26 3.20
C VAL A 33 -18.77 -7.60 2.13
N PHE A 34 -17.51 -7.28 2.37
CA PHE A 34 -16.40 -7.56 1.46
C PHE A 34 -15.52 -8.70 1.98
N GLY A 35 -14.80 -9.35 1.07
CA GLY A 35 -13.84 -10.41 1.41
C GLY A 35 -14.46 -11.82 1.36
N HIS A 36 -13.63 -12.81 1.65
CA HIS A 36 -13.93 -14.23 1.44
C HIS A 36 -13.56 -15.07 2.67
N ASN A 37 -14.13 -16.26 2.75
CA ASN A 37 -13.88 -17.21 3.84
C ASN A 37 -14.14 -16.57 5.23
N ASN A 38 -13.22 -16.73 6.16
CA ASN A 38 -13.26 -16.14 7.50
C ASN A 38 -12.65 -14.72 7.58
N LYS A 39 -12.22 -14.15 6.45
CA LYS A 39 -11.67 -12.79 6.36
C LYS A 39 -12.66 -11.89 5.62
N ARG A 40 -13.73 -11.51 6.33
CA ARG A 40 -14.85 -10.71 5.83
C ARG A 40 -14.98 -9.43 6.64
N TYR A 41 -15.32 -8.32 5.97
CA TYR A 41 -15.27 -6.99 6.56
C TYR A 41 -16.41 -6.11 6.09
N LYS A 42 -16.81 -5.17 6.97
CA LYS A 42 -17.65 -4.01 6.64
C LYS A 42 -16.77 -2.80 6.39
N LEU A 43 -17.13 -1.99 5.40
CA LEU A 43 -16.40 -0.79 5.03
C LEU A 43 -17.01 0.44 5.69
N ASP A 44 -16.18 1.21 6.41
CA ASP A 44 -16.48 2.56 6.89
C ASP A 44 -15.64 3.58 6.12
N THR A 45 -16.28 4.35 5.26
CA THR A 45 -15.65 5.41 4.46
C THR A 45 -15.57 6.76 5.18
N ASN A 46 -16.12 6.84 6.38
CA ASN A 46 -16.15 8.08 7.18
C ASN A 46 -15.11 8.09 8.30
N TRP A 47 -14.45 6.95 8.56
CA TRP A 47 -13.41 6.88 9.56
C TRP A 47 -12.27 7.85 9.25
N GLY A 48 -11.80 8.59 10.26
CA GLY A 48 -10.66 9.49 10.12
C GLY A 48 -10.89 10.72 9.24
N LYS A 49 -12.12 10.96 8.78
CA LYS A 49 -12.46 12.12 7.97
C LYS A 49 -12.41 13.39 8.81
N LEU A 50 -11.59 14.36 8.38
CA LEU A 50 -11.37 15.62 9.06
C LEU A 50 -11.94 16.80 8.25
N ASP A 51 -11.93 17.97 8.86
CA ASP A 51 -12.16 19.23 8.14
C ASP A 51 -10.98 19.50 7.19
N PHE A 52 -11.20 19.29 5.90
CA PHE A 52 -10.20 19.43 4.86
C PHE A 52 -9.56 20.83 4.80
N SER A 53 -10.30 21.87 5.15
CA SER A 53 -9.77 23.24 5.16
C SER A 53 -8.69 23.46 6.23
N ARG A 54 -8.67 22.64 7.28
CA ARG A 54 -7.75 22.75 8.41
C ARG A 54 -6.68 21.64 8.42
N TYR A 55 -7.03 20.47 7.96
CA TYR A 55 -6.19 19.26 8.01
C TYR A 55 -6.21 18.54 6.65
N PRO A 56 -5.80 19.21 5.56
CA PRO A 56 -5.86 18.61 4.24
C PRO A 56 -4.99 17.33 4.18
N VAL A 57 -5.39 16.44 3.29
CA VAL A 57 -4.55 15.33 2.79
C VAL A 57 -4.40 15.49 1.28
N LYS A 58 -3.29 15.01 0.74
CA LYS A 58 -3.13 14.91 -0.71
C LYS A 58 -3.15 13.43 -1.09
N ASP A 59 -2.00 12.77 -1.12
CA ASP A 59 -1.93 11.33 -1.27
C ASP A 59 -1.70 10.72 0.12
N CYS A 60 -2.59 9.84 0.56
CA CYS A 60 -2.40 9.06 1.77
C CYS A 60 -1.57 7.84 1.41
N HIS A 61 -0.30 7.81 1.86
CA HIS A 61 0.61 6.77 1.43
C HIS A 61 0.64 5.57 2.37
N GLU A 62 0.94 5.77 3.64
CA GLU A 62 1.11 4.67 4.57
C GLU A 62 0.57 4.96 5.97
N MET A 63 0.30 3.88 6.70
CA MET A 63 -0.24 3.94 8.05
C MET A 63 0.41 2.90 8.95
N VAL A 64 0.58 3.24 10.23
CA VAL A 64 1.05 2.32 11.26
C VAL A 64 0.28 2.53 12.57
N GLN A 65 0.18 1.48 13.40
CA GLN A 65 -0.35 1.58 14.76
C GLN A 65 0.81 1.59 15.76
N ASP A 66 0.81 2.54 16.69
CA ASP A 66 1.78 2.58 17.78
C ASP A 66 1.36 1.73 18.99
N SER A 67 2.26 1.57 19.95
CA SER A 67 2.01 0.78 21.18
C SER A 67 0.90 1.34 22.08
N LYS A 68 0.47 2.58 21.85
CA LYS A 68 -0.67 3.21 22.56
C LYS A 68 -1.98 3.02 21.81
N GLY A 69 -1.99 2.27 20.70
CA GLY A 69 -3.15 2.03 19.85
C GLY A 69 -3.53 3.23 18.97
N ARG A 70 -2.66 4.23 18.82
CA ARG A 70 -2.92 5.36 17.91
C ARG A 70 -2.60 4.95 16.48
N ILE A 71 -3.38 5.46 15.55
CA ILE A 71 -3.15 5.23 14.12
C ILE A 71 -2.43 6.46 13.55
N ILE A 72 -1.27 6.25 12.98
CA ILE A 72 -0.40 7.27 12.41
C ILE A 72 -0.49 7.17 10.89
N LEU A 73 -0.95 8.21 10.23
CA LEU A 73 -1.03 8.35 8.78
C LEU A 73 0.10 9.23 8.27
N LEU A 74 0.76 8.79 7.20
CA LEU A 74 1.67 9.59 6.40
C LEU A 74 1.01 10.05 5.11
N THR A 75 1.12 11.35 4.80
CA THR A 75 0.67 11.95 3.54
C THR A 75 1.74 12.91 3.01
N ASN A 76 1.78 13.11 1.69
CA ASN A 76 2.67 14.08 1.06
C ASN A 76 2.09 15.52 1.05
N GLU A 77 1.04 15.77 1.86
CA GLU A 77 0.51 17.12 2.11
C GLU A 77 1.42 17.88 3.09
N THR A 78 2.02 18.97 2.62
CA THR A 78 3.04 19.72 3.37
C THR A 78 2.48 20.69 4.41
N GLN A 79 1.18 20.74 4.63
CA GLN A 79 0.62 21.41 5.80
C GLN A 79 0.66 20.52 7.04
N ASN A 80 0.59 19.20 6.84
CA ASN A 80 0.55 18.18 7.90
C ASN A 80 0.93 16.80 7.34
N ASN A 81 2.22 16.55 7.13
CA ASN A 81 2.67 15.26 6.59
C ASN A 81 2.27 14.05 7.44
N VAL A 82 2.16 14.23 8.75
CA VAL A 82 1.77 13.16 9.67
C VAL A 82 0.52 13.58 10.43
N ILE A 83 -0.49 12.72 10.40
CA ILE A 83 -1.75 12.88 11.13
C ILE A 83 -1.90 11.69 12.08
N ILE A 84 -2.10 11.95 13.36
CA ILE A 84 -2.26 10.93 14.40
C ILE A 84 -3.68 10.91 14.90
N TYR A 85 -4.32 9.75 14.80
CA TYR A 85 -5.70 9.49 15.21
C TYR A 85 -5.77 8.55 16.42
N ASP A 86 -6.87 8.61 17.15
CA ASP A 86 -7.29 7.46 17.97
C ASP A 86 -7.96 6.39 17.07
N LYS A 87 -8.23 5.19 17.63
CA LYS A 87 -8.89 4.09 16.88
C LYS A 87 -10.30 4.43 16.36
N LYS A 88 -10.94 5.47 16.92
CA LYS A 88 -12.26 5.94 16.50
C LYS A 88 -12.19 6.94 15.35
N GLY A 89 -10.99 7.30 14.88
CA GLY A 89 -10.77 8.27 13.82
C GLY A 89 -10.78 9.72 14.27
N LYS A 90 -10.74 9.97 15.60
CA LYS A 90 -10.62 11.32 16.12
C LYS A 90 -9.18 11.79 16.02
N LEU A 91 -8.99 12.99 15.49
CA LEU A 91 -7.70 13.65 15.46
C LEU A 91 -7.12 13.85 16.86
N LEU A 92 -5.87 13.45 17.07
CA LEU A 92 -5.09 13.72 18.27
C LEU A 92 -4.09 14.84 18.04
N THR A 93 -3.28 14.75 16.99
CA THR A 93 -2.29 15.77 16.63
C THR A 93 -1.85 15.62 15.18
N THR A 94 -1.18 16.65 14.64
CA THR A 94 -0.51 16.64 13.33
C THR A 94 0.86 17.29 13.43
N TRP A 95 1.78 16.89 12.53
CA TRP A 95 3.09 17.53 12.39
C TRP A 95 3.68 17.25 10.99
N GLY A 96 4.82 17.90 10.70
CA GLY A 96 5.58 17.73 9.46
C GLY A 96 5.09 18.66 8.35
N LYS A 97 6.06 19.32 7.71
CA LYS A 97 5.87 20.20 6.54
C LYS A 97 6.99 20.02 5.52
N GLU A 98 7.96 19.21 5.88
CA GLU A 98 9.27 19.11 5.22
C GLU A 98 9.37 17.93 4.27
N TYR A 99 8.29 17.11 4.15
CA TYR A 99 8.29 15.86 3.41
C TYR A 99 7.37 15.90 2.19
N PRO A 100 7.73 16.65 1.12
CA PRO A 100 6.87 16.80 -0.07
C PRO A 100 6.73 15.52 -0.90
N GLY A 101 7.66 14.59 -0.75
CA GLY A 101 7.63 13.27 -1.36
C GLY A 101 7.41 12.14 -0.36
N ALA A 102 6.77 12.42 0.79
CA ALA A 102 6.50 11.43 1.83
C ALA A 102 5.78 10.21 1.23
N HIS A 103 6.38 9.00 1.39
CA HIS A 103 5.90 7.77 0.76
C HIS A 103 5.88 6.59 1.73
N GLY A 104 7.03 6.08 2.19
CA GLY A 104 7.13 4.96 3.12
C GLY A 104 7.07 5.41 4.58
N LEU A 105 6.41 4.62 5.44
CA LEU A 105 6.32 4.85 6.89
C LEU A 105 6.49 3.55 7.67
N THR A 106 7.61 3.42 8.39
CA THR A 106 7.86 2.27 9.25
C THR A 106 7.92 2.71 10.71
N LEU A 107 7.16 2.05 11.58
CA LEU A 107 7.28 2.17 13.02
C LEU A 107 8.25 1.11 13.55
N PHE A 108 9.20 1.51 14.38
CA PHE A 108 10.14 0.61 15.04
C PHE A 108 10.26 0.91 16.53
N ASN A 109 10.27 -0.13 17.36
CA ASN A 109 10.54 -0.01 18.79
C ASN A 109 12.04 -0.22 19.04
N GLU A 110 12.74 0.87 19.28
CA GLU A 110 14.17 0.86 19.58
C GLU A 110 14.38 0.86 21.10
N ASN A 111 14.58 -0.33 21.68
CA ASN A 111 14.83 -0.49 23.12
C ASN A 111 13.78 0.18 24.03
N GLY A 112 12.50 0.03 23.67
CA GLY A 112 11.38 0.60 24.42
C GLY A 112 10.97 2.03 24.00
N THR A 113 11.68 2.62 23.04
CA THR A 113 11.33 3.92 22.46
C THR A 113 10.85 3.72 21.01
N GLU A 114 9.64 4.16 20.71
CA GLU A 114 9.13 4.08 19.34
C GLU A 114 9.64 5.23 18.48
N VAL A 115 10.07 4.89 17.28
CA VAL A 115 10.56 5.83 16.26
C VAL A 115 9.90 5.56 14.93
N LEU A 116 9.83 6.56 14.06
CA LEU A 116 9.34 6.46 12.70
C LEU A 116 10.49 6.57 11.72
N PHE A 117 10.41 5.79 10.63
CA PHE A 117 11.23 5.97 9.45
C PHE A 117 10.32 6.44 8.31
N ILE A 118 10.69 7.53 7.66
CA ILE A 118 9.94 8.15 6.57
C ILE A 118 10.83 8.11 5.33
N CYS A 119 10.34 7.48 4.25
CA CYS A 119 10.93 7.62 2.92
C CYS A 119 10.35 8.86 2.24
N ASP A 120 11.21 9.75 1.76
CA ASP A 120 10.79 10.91 0.97
C ASP A 120 11.40 10.84 -0.43
N ASN A 121 10.54 10.61 -1.42
CA ASN A 121 10.90 10.43 -2.82
C ASN A 121 11.51 11.71 -3.43
N ASN A 122 11.00 12.89 -3.06
CA ASN A 122 11.44 14.15 -3.62
C ASN A 122 12.72 14.66 -2.96
N ARG A 123 12.96 14.27 -1.70
CA ARG A 123 14.20 14.58 -0.98
C ARG A 123 15.29 13.57 -1.26
N HIS A 124 14.94 12.41 -1.82
CA HIS A 124 15.88 11.30 -2.04
C HIS A 124 16.56 10.83 -0.74
N GLN A 125 15.77 10.75 0.33
CA GLN A 125 16.25 10.51 1.69
C GLN A 125 15.32 9.54 2.43
N VAL A 126 15.90 8.88 3.43
CA VAL A 126 15.15 8.22 4.51
C VAL A 126 15.43 8.96 5.81
N ILE A 127 14.39 9.34 6.53
CA ILE A 127 14.48 10.15 7.74
C ILE A 127 13.93 9.35 8.92
N LYS A 128 14.75 9.16 9.97
CA LYS A 128 14.32 8.61 11.26
C LYS A 128 13.90 9.74 12.17
N THR A 129 12.72 9.64 12.79
CA THR A 129 12.19 10.67 13.70
C THR A 129 11.64 10.04 14.99
N THR A 130 11.45 10.87 16.02
CA THR A 130 10.53 10.52 17.13
C THR A 130 9.08 10.54 16.63
N LEU A 131 8.13 10.06 17.43
CA LEU A 131 6.70 10.13 17.09
C LEU A 131 6.18 11.58 16.99
N GLU A 132 6.90 12.55 17.57
CA GLU A 132 6.58 13.98 17.54
C GLU A 132 7.32 14.72 16.41
N GLY A 133 8.07 14.00 15.55
CA GLY A 133 8.70 14.58 14.37
C GLY A 133 10.13 15.14 14.57
N ARG A 134 10.77 14.96 15.74
CA ARG A 134 12.17 15.35 15.91
C ARG A 134 13.07 14.38 15.13
N VAL A 135 13.85 14.91 14.18
CA VAL A 135 14.78 14.13 13.37
C VAL A 135 15.91 13.55 14.25
N LEU A 136 16.18 12.26 14.08
CA LEU A 136 17.21 11.51 14.79
C LEU A 136 18.34 11.04 13.86
N LEU A 137 18.01 10.69 12.60
CA LEU A 137 18.95 10.26 11.58
C LEU A 137 18.39 10.64 10.19
N THR A 138 19.28 10.97 9.28
CA THR A 138 18.96 11.13 7.86
C THR A 138 19.92 10.27 7.04
N LEU A 139 19.38 9.40 6.18
CA LEU A 139 20.12 8.64 5.19
C LEU A 139 19.95 9.33 3.84
N ASP A 140 21.05 9.86 3.33
CA ASP A 140 21.13 10.39 1.97
C ASP A 140 21.26 9.26 0.93
N TYR A 141 21.29 9.60 -0.36
CA TYR A 141 21.51 8.60 -1.40
C TYR A 141 22.84 7.84 -1.17
N PRO A 142 22.84 6.51 -1.36
CA PRO A 142 23.93 5.64 -0.94
C PRO A 142 25.10 5.63 -1.93
N LYS A 143 26.00 6.61 -1.85
CA LYS A 143 27.21 6.72 -2.70
C LYS A 143 28.09 5.47 -2.62
N GLU A 144 28.15 4.86 -1.45
CA GLU A 144 28.98 3.71 -1.12
C GLU A 144 28.63 2.47 -1.95
N THR A 145 27.42 2.40 -2.49
CA THR A 145 27.01 1.31 -3.38
C THR A 145 27.76 1.31 -4.71
N GLY A 146 28.27 2.47 -5.15
CA GLY A 146 28.79 2.67 -6.51
C GLY A 146 27.73 2.62 -7.61
N GLN A 147 26.44 2.47 -7.24
CA GLN A 147 25.35 2.35 -8.19
C GLN A 147 24.74 3.70 -8.57
N TYR A 148 24.84 4.70 -7.71
CA TYR A 148 24.24 6.02 -7.88
C TYR A 148 25.33 7.07 -8.13
N THR A 149 25.13 7.91 -9.15
CA THR A 149 26.05 9.01 -9.49
C THR A 149 25.57 10.34 -8.92
N LYS A 150 24.27 10.47 -8.65
CA LYS A 150 23.62 11.67 -8.11
C LYS A 150 22.36 11.29 -7.32
N ALA A 151 21.87 12.21 -6.49
CA ALA A 151 20.77 11.97 -5.57
C ALA A 151 19.46 11.59 -6.28
N ASP A 152 19.12 12.22 -7.40
CA ASP A 152 17.87 12.02 -8.12
C ASP A 152 17.73 10.62 -8.78
N GLU A 153 18.80 9.83 -8.81
CA GLU A 153 18.75 8.42 -9.21
C GLU A 153 18.26 7.49 -8.08
N TYR A 154 18.27 7.96 -6.83
CA TYR A 154 17.80 7.24 -5.64
C TYR A 154 16.43 7.77 -5.22
N VAL A 155 15.42 6.91 -5.28
CA VAL A 155 14.02 7.30 -4.98
C VAL A 155 13.41 6.25 -4.04
N PRO A 156 13.72 6.36 -2.72
CA PRO A 156 13.35 5.35 -1.74
C PRO A 156 11.84 5.29 -1.55
N THR A 157 11.30 4.07 -1.49
CA THR A 157 9.86 3.83 -1.38
C THR A 157 9.45 3.30 -0.01
N GLU A 158 10.27 2.47 0.63
CA GLU A 158 9.89 1.82 1.88
C GLU A 158 11.12 1.40 2.69
N THR A 159 10.93 1.23 4.01
CA THR A 159 11.92 0.67 4.91
C THR A 159 11.41 -0.56 5.66
N ALA A 160 12.34 -1.43 6.08
CA ALA A 160 12.10 -2.46 7.07
C ALA A 160 13.25 -2.48 8.07
N ILE A 161 12.95 -2.64 9.36
CA ILE A 161 13.96 -2.54 10.41
C ILE A 161 14.08 -3.89 11.13
N ALA A 162 15.29 -4.46 11.12
CA ALA A 162 15.58 -5.71 11.79
C ALA A 162 15.67 -5.54 13.32
N ALA A 163 15.61 -6.65 14.05
CA ALA A 163 15.66 -6.64 15.50
C ALA A 163 16.97 -6.08 16.07
N ASN A 164 18.08 -6.17 15.33
CA ASN A 164 19.37 -5.59 15.68
C ASN A 164 19.49 -4.10 15.29
N GLY A 165 18.44 -3.52 14.69
CA GLY A 165 18.40 -2.14 14.24
C GLY A 165 18.86 -1.93 12.79
N ASP A 166 19.28 -2.96 12.06
CA ASP A 166 19.66 -2.82 10.65
C ASP A 166 18.47 -2.32 9.84
N ILE A 167 18.74 -1.37 8.94
CA ILE A 167 17.76 -0.68 8.12
C ILE A 167 17.85 -1.19 6.70
N TYR A 168 16.75 -1.73 6.16
CA TYR A 168 16.62 -2.10 4.76
C TYR A 168 15.76 -1.07 4.05
N VAL A 169 16.27 -0.51 2.96
CA VAL A 169 15.57 0.51 2.18
C VAL A 169 15.33 -0.02 0.77
N ALA A 170 14.08 -0.06 0.36
CA ALA A 170 13.71 -0.36 -1.02
C ALA A 170 13.78 0.92 -1.86
N ASP A 171 14.54 0.91 -2.96
CA ASP A 171 14.69 2.00 -3.93
C ASP A 171 13.79 1.77 -5.15
N GLY A 172 12.49 1.64 -4.91
CA GLY A 172 11.53 1.12 -5.88
C GLY A 172 11.18 2.05 -7.03
N TYR A 173 11.46 3.34 -6.92
CA TYR A 173 11.31 4.30 -8.01
C TYR A 173 12.64 4.77 -8.59
N GLY A 174 13.75 4.29 -8.03
CA GLY A 174 15.10 4.50 -8.54
C GLY A 174 15.61 3.30 -9.35
N LYS A 175 16.54 2.53 -8.79
CA LYS A 175 17.22 1.41 -9.46
C LYS A 175 16.79 0.01 -8.99
N ASP A 176 15.73 -0.08 -8.19
CA ASP A 176 15.14 -1.33 -7.69
C ASP A 176 16.06 -2.14 -6.75
N PHE A 177 17.05 -1.51 -6.12
CA PHE A 177 17.85 -2.15 -5.08
C PHE A 177 17.12 -2.16 -3.73
N VAL A 178 17.45 -3.15 -2.91
CA VAL A 178 17.28 -3.09 -1.46
C VAL A 178 18.65 -2.80 -0.86
N ILE A 179 18.77 -1.69 -0.13
CA ILE A 179 20.01 -1.24 0.48
C ILE A 179 19.95 -1.51 1.99
N GLN A 180 20.97 -2.19 2.54
CA GLN A 180 21.09 -2.45 3.97
C GLN A 180 22.11 -1.51 4.60
N TYR A 181 21.68 -0.89 5.70
CA TYR A 181 22.51 -0.09 6.60
C TYR A 181 22.49 -0.70 8.00
N ASP A 182 23.51 -0.42 8.83
CA ASP A 182 23.44 -0.70 10.26
C ASP A 182 22.53 0.33 10.98
N ALA A 183 22.31 0.12 12.28
CA ALA A 183 21.48 0.99 13.11
C ALA A 183 21.96 2.45 13.19
N ALA A 184 23.24 2.70 12.90
CA ALA A 184 23.83 4.03 12.86
C ALA A 184 23.75 4.68 11.46
N GLY A 185 23.19 3.96 10.48
CA GLY A 185 23.06 4.43 9.09
C GLY A 185 24.29 4.21 8.23
N LYS A 186 25.25 3.38 8.66
CA LYS A 186 26.41 3.03 7.84
C LYS A 186 26.00 1.93 6.84
N TYR A 187 26.35 2.15 5.57
CA TYR A 187 26.13 1.18 4.50
C TYR A 187 26.79 -0.18 4.78
N ILE A 188 26.06 -1.26 4.55
CA ILE A 188 26.53 -2.64 4.67
C ILE A 188 26.61 -3.30 3.29
N ARG A 189 25.49 -3.35 2.56
CA ARG A 189 25.38 -4.00 1.24
C ARG A 189 24.13 -3.53 0.50
N HIS A 190 24.01 -3.97 -0.75
CA HIS A 190 22.78 -3.89 -1.52
C HIS A 190 22.58 -5.17 -2.33
N PHE A 191 21.33 -5.46 -2.73
CA PHE A 191 20.95 -6.61 -3.52
C PHE A 191 19.67 -6.34 -4.31
N GLY A 192 19.20 -7.31 -5.11
CA GLY A 192 18.10 -7.11 -6.04
C GLY A 192 18.55 -6.33 -7.26
N GLY A 193 18.08 -5.10 -7.41
CA GLY A 193 18.31 -4.27 -8.57
C GLY A 193 17.47 -4.66 -9.77
N ARG A 194 17.34 -3.73 -10.73
CA ARG A 194 16.55 -3.97 -11.94
C ARG A 194 17.20 -5.01 -12.83
N GLY A 195 16.39 -5.98 -13.32
CA GLY A 195 16.89 -7.01 -14.23
C GLY A 195 15.90 -8.16 -14.43
N ASP A 196 16.33 -9.17 -15.18
CA ASP A 196 15.49 -10.28 -15.65
C ASP A 196 15.70 -11.59 -14.88
N LYS A 197 16.67 -11.64 -13.96
CA LYS A 197 16.92 -12.85 -13.15
C LYS A 197 15.90 -12.97 -12.03
N ASP A 198 15.77 -14.16 -11.47
CA ASP A 198 14.83 -14.41 -10.36
C ASP A 198 15.09 -13.52 -9.15
N GLU A 199 16.35 -13.21 -8.85
CA GLU A 199 16.75 -12.33 -7.77
C GLU A 199 16.59 -10.84 -8.07
N ASN A 200 16.27 -10.45 -9.31
CA ASN A 200 16.07 -9.05 -9.67
C ASN A 200 14.64 -8.58 -9.38
N LEU A 201 14.48 -7.27 -9.27
CA LEU A 201 13.23 -6.60 -8.94
C LEU A 201 12.80 -5.66 -10.08
N LEU A 202 11.50 -5.48 -10.24
CA LEU A 202 10.91 -4.45 -11.07
C LEU A 202 9.88 -3.68 -10.27
N ASN A 203 10.18 -2.43 -9.93
CA ASN A 203 9.48 -1.59 -9.00
C ASN A 203 9.45 -2.22 -7.58
N ALA A 204 10.60 -2.16 -6.91
CA ALA A 204 10.81 -2.63 -5.53
C ALA A 204 10.06 -1.74 -4.54
N HIS A 205 8.72 -1.79 -4.58
CA HIS A 205 7.86 -0.78 -3.98
C HIS A 205 7.75 -0.86 -2.46
N GLY A 206 7.73 -2.06 -1.90
CA GLY A 206 7.59 -2.28 -0.46
C GLY A 206 8.55 -3.32 0.04
N VAL A 207 8.89 -3.27 1.32
CA VAL A 207 9.70 -4.26 2.00
C VAL A 207 9.20 -4.45 3.43
N CYS A 208 9.14 -5.69 3.91
CA CYS A 208 8.94 -5.98 5.33
C CYS A 208 9.83 -7.14 5.77
N ILE A 209 9.98 -7.30 7.09
CA ILE A 209 10.62 -8.47 7.68
C ILE A 209 9.56 -9.44 8.16
N ASP A 210 9.55 -10.64 7.60
CA ASP A 210 8.75 -11.76 8.06
C ASP A 210 9.43 -12.45 9.25
N LYS A 211 8.85 -12.28 10.42
CA LYS A 211 9.31 -12.85 11.70
C LYS A 211 8.45 -14.02 12.16
N ARG A 212 7.53 -14.53 11.32
CA ARG A 212 6.66 -15.66 11.69
C ARG A 212 7.46 -16.95 11.95
N ASP A 213 8.58 -17.12 11.25
CA ASP A 213 9.67 -18.02 11.69
C ASP A 213 10.73 -17.18 12.41
N ALA A 214 10.69 -17.18 13.75
CA ALA A 214 11.60 -16.37 14.56
C ALA A 214 13.07 -16.81 14.47
N MET A 215 13.33 -18.06 14.10
CA MET A 215 14.69 -18.60 13.94
C MET A 215 15.31 -18.23 12.60
N ASN A 216 14.47 -18.02 11.57
CA ASN A 216 14.90 -17.72 10.20
C ASN A 216 14.07 -16.57 9.62
N PRO A 217 14.18 -15.35 10.16
CA PRO A 217 13.46 -14.22 9.61
C PRO A 217 13.91 -13.92 8.17
N THR A 218 12.97 -13.53 7.33
CA THR A 218 13.24 -13.23 5.92
C THR A 218 12.73 -11.85 5.54
N LEU A 219 13.27 -11.27 4.49
CA LEU A 219 12.70 -10.09 3.84
C LEU A 219 11.67 -10.53 2.80
N ILE A 220 10.53 -9.86 2.79
CA ILE A 220 9.57 -9.92 1.69
C ILE A 220 9.63 -8.57 0.99
N VAL A 221 9.98 -8.59 -0.29
CA VAL A 221 10.13 -7.39 -1.12
C VAL A 221 9.09 -7.42 -2.23
N THR A 222 8.38 -6.34 -2.41
CA THR A 222 7.43 -6.19 -3.52
C THR A 222 8.19 -6.02 -4.83
N SER A 223 7.89 -6.84 -5.83
CA SER A 223 8.24 -6.60 -7.23
C SER A 223 6.95 -6.31 -7.99
N ARG A 224 6.48 -5.06 -7.89
CA ARG A 224 5.12 -4.65 -8.31
C ARG A 224 4.83 -4.94 -9.76
N GLN A 225 5.75 -4.59 -10.67
CA GLN A 225 5.57 -4.80 -12.10
C GLN A 225 5.71 -6.27 -12.53
N GLN A 226 6.25 -7.13 -11.65
CA GLN A 226 6.26 -8.57 -11.85
C GLN A 226 5.05 -9.26 -11.20
N ASN A 227 4.12 -8.51 -10.60
CA ASN A 227 2.96 -9.04 -9.85
C ASN A 227 3.39 -10.11 -8.84
N ALA A 228 4.34 -9.77 -7.98
CA ALA A 228 4.92 -10.74 -7.06
C ALA A 228 5.48 -10.10 -5.80
N PHE A 229 5.55 -10.89 -4.75
CA PHE A 229 6.54 -10.71 -3.70
C PHE A 229 7.73 -11.61 -3.94
N LYS A 230 8.93 -11.14 -3.58
CA LYS A 230 10.15 -11.95 -3.60
C LYS A 230 10.73 -12.02 -2.20
N ARG A 231 11.17 -13.22 -1.80
CA ARG A 231 11.77 -13.42 -0.49
C ARG A 231 13.29 -13.47 -0.58
N TYR A 232 13.92 -12.88 0.42
CA TYR A 232 15.37 -12.89 0.59
C TYR A 232 15.73 -13.20 2.05
N THR A 233 16.91 -13.73 2.28
CA THR A 233 17.48 -13.75 3.63
C THR A 233 17.82 -12.31 4.05
N LEU A 234 18.10 -12.09 5.34
CA LEU A 234 18.53 -10.77 5.81
C LEU A 234 19.90 -10.35 5.22
N GLU A 235 20.70 -11.29 4.73
CA GLU A 235 21.95 -11.04 4.01
C GLU A 235 21.75 -10.74 2.53
N GLY A 236 20.49 -10.73 2.05
CA GLY A 236 20.14 -10.39 0.67
C GLY A 236 20.24 -11.55 -0.32
N LYS A 237 20.32 -12.80 0.14
CA LYS A 237 20.27 -13.97 -0.74
C LYS A 237 18.82 -14.26 -1.13
N TYR A 238 18.55 -14.35 -2.42
CA TYR A 238 17.24 -14.73 -2.96
C TYR A 238 16.83 -16.13 -2.50
N ILE A 239 15.56 -16.29 -2.13
CA ILE A 239 14.96 -17.55 -1.67
C ILE A 239 13.97 -18.04 -2.73
N ASP A 240 12.89 -17.28 -2.98
CA ASP A 240 11.85 -17.63 -3.94
C ASP A 240 10.97 -16.42 -4.32
N THR A 241 10.03 -16.68 -5.23
CA THR A 241 9.02 -15.73 -5.69
C THR A 241 7.63 -16.24 -5.34
N ILE A 242 6.80 -15.37 -4.77
CA ILE A 242 5.38 -15.57 -4.49
C ILE A 242 4.60 -14.84 -5.58
N PRO A 243 4.07 -15.53 -6.61
CA PRO A 243 3.35 -14.91 -7.69
C PRO A 243 1.95 -14.44 -7.24
N LEU A 244 1.57 -13.26 -7.67
CA LEU A 244 0.27 -12.62 -7.39
C LEU A 244 -0.35 -12.13 -8.71
N PRO A 245 -0.70 -13.03 -9.62
CA PRO A 245 -1.12 -12.68 -10.97
C PRO A 245 -2.28 -11.69 -10.96
N GLY A 246 -2.18 -10.66 -11.79
CA GLY A 246 -3.18 -9.60 -11.91
C GLY A 246 -3.07 -8.47 -10.88
N ALA A 247 -2.23 -8.60 -9.85
CA ALA A 247 -2.19 -7.66 -8.74
C ALA A 247 -0.92 -6.79 -8.73
N TRP A 248 -1.08 -5.48 -8.87
CA TRP A 248 -0.01 -4.51 -8.60
C TRP A 248 0.06 -4.24 -7.10
N VAL A 249 0.70 -5.16 -6.39
CA VAL A 249 0.75 -5.12 -4.93
C VAL A 249 1.65 -3.98 -4.42
N CYS A 250 1.27 -3.45 -3.25
CA CYS A 250 2.04 -2.47 -2.51
C CYS A 250 2.88 -3.12 -1.40
N ARG A 251 3.02 -2.46 -0.26
CA ARG A 251 3.79 -2.96 0.88
C ARG A 251 3.15 -4.24 1.45
N PRO A 252 3.95 -5.30 1.73
CA PRO A 252 3.48 -6.43 2.55
C PRO A 252 3.44 -6.03 4.02
N VAL A 253 2.32 -6.30 4.70
CA VAL A 253 2.11 -6.04 6.13
C VAL A 253 1.75 -7.33 6.83
N ILE A 254 2.55 -7.74 7.83
CA ILE A 254 2.31 -8.97 8.59
C ILE A 254 1.59 -8.62 9.89
N HIS A 255 0.48 -9.31 10.14
CA HIS A 255 -0.25 -9.28 11.41
C HIS A 255 -0.69 -10.70 11.79
N GLY A 256 -0.19 -11.20 12.93
CA GLY A 256 -0.37 -12.60 13.31
C GLY A 256 0.16 -13.56 12.25
N ASP A 257 -0.63 -14.56 11.91
CA ASP A 257 -0.28 -15.56 10.88
C ASP A 257 -0.51 -15.07 9.43
N TYR A 258 -1.10 -13.88 9.25
CA TYR A 258 -1.50 -13.40 7.93
C TYR A 258 -0.58 -12.31 7.41
N LEU A 259 -0.51 -12.24 6.08
CA LEU A 259 0.08 -11.13 5.33
C LEU A 259 -1.04 -10.40 4.58
N TYR A 260 -1.09 -9.10 4.74
CA TYR A 260 -2.03 -8.19 4.10
C TYR A 260 -1.28 -7.30 3.11
N ALA A 261 -1.93 -6.96 2.01
CA ALA A 261 -1.38 -5.96 1.10
C ALA A 261 -2.51 -5.21 0.37
N ALA A 262 -2.35 -3.92 0.21
CA ALA A 262 -3.10 -3.18 -0.78
C ALA A 262 -2.64 -3.58 -2.19
N VAL A 263 -3.57 -3.71 -3.11
CA VAL A 263 -3.33 -3.85 -4.54
C VAL A 263 -3.73 -2.55 -5.20
N LEU A 264 -2.75 -1.79 -5.65
CA LEU A 264 -2.97 -0.46 -6.23
C LEU A 264 -3.97 -0.50 -7.39
N GLN A 265 -3.84 -1.51 -8.23
CA GLN A 265 -4.70 -1.76 -9.40
C GLN A 265 -4.55 -3.19 -9.93
N SER A 266 -5.56 -3.64 -10.67
CA SER A 266 -5.53 -4.92 -11.38
C SER A 266 -4.98 -4.76 -12.80
N ASN A 267 -4.25 -5.75 -13.32
CA ASN A 267 -3.74 -5.74 -14.69
C ASN A 267 -4.84 -5.56 -15.75
N SER A 268 -6.00 -6.17 -15.54
CA SER A 268 -7.15 -6.11 -16.45
C SER A 268 -7.73 -4.70 -16.61
N ASN A 269 -7.47 -3.80 -15.66
CA ASN A 269 -8.01 -2.45 -15.62
C ASN A 269 -6.99 -1.43 -15.08
N LEU A 270 -5.83 -1.37 -15.71
CA LEU A 270 -4.77 -0.40 -15.34
C LEU A 270 -5.29 1.04 -15.43
N TRP A 271 -4.94 1.86 -14.42
CA TRP A 271 -5.28 3.28 -14.29
C TRP A 271 -6.79 3.60 -14.29
N LYS A 272 -7.61 2.62 -13.89
CA LYS A 272 -9.07 2.76 -13.78
C LYS A 272 -9.60 2.56 -12.36
N GLN A 273 -8.77 2.87 -11.35
CA GLN A 273 -9.17 2.72 -9.94
C GLN A 273 -9.65 1.28 -9.65
N SER A 274 -8.88 0.30 -10.06
CA SER A 274 -9.21 -1.12 -10.01
C SER A 274 -8.53 -1.86 -8.86
N GLY A 275 -8.23 -1.13 -7.79
CA GLY A 275 -7.54 -1.67 -6.62
C GLY A 275 -8.45 -2.42 -5.66
N PHE A 276 -7.84 -3.25 -4.83
CA PHE A 276 -8.48 -4.05 -3.79
C PHE A 276 -7.48 -4.36 -2.67
N VAL A 277 -7.88 -5.07 -1.61
CA VAL A 277 -6.96 -5.53 -0.56
C VAL A 277 -6.88 -7.05 -0.60
N THR A 278 -5.67 -7.61 -0.62
CA THR A 278 -5.43 -9.05 -0.60
C THR A 278 -4.92 -9.53 0.76
N ILE A 279 -5.34 -10.73 1.18
CA ILE A 279 -4.94 -11.36 2.44
C ILE A 279 -4.42 -12.76 2.14
N MET A 280 -3.24 -13.07 2.65
CA MET A 280 -2.59 -14.38 2.52
C MET A 280 -2.40 -15.03 3.90
N ASP A 281 -2.44 -16.35 3.93
CA ASP A 281 -2.09 -17.13 5.13
C ASP A 281 -0.56 -17.23 5.32
N LYS A 282 -0.14 -17.93 6.38
CA LYS A 282 1.28 -18.14 6.69
C LYS A 282 2.06 -18.91 5.63
N ASN A 283 1.38 -19.62 4.74
CA ASN A 283 1.98 -20.35 3.62
C ASN A 283 1.95 -19.52 2.33
N PHE A 284 1.67 -18.22 2.42
CA PHE A 284 1.52 -17.29 1.30
C PHE A 284 0.39 -17.66 0.32
N LYS A 285 -0.59 -18.44 0.77
CA LYS A 285 -1.78 -18.71 -0.01
C LYS A 285 -2.78 -17.56 0.15
N VAL A 286 -3.23 -16.97 -0.95
CA VAL A 286 -4.29 -15.93 -0.91
C VAL A 286 -5.58 -16.58 -0.43
N VAL A 287 -6.15 -16.03 0.64
CA VAL A 287 -7.37 -16.53 1.28
C VAL A 287 -8.56 -15.59 1.16
N SER A 288 -8.31 -14.29 0.92
CA SER A 288 -9.37 -13.29 0.74
C SER A 288 -8.88 -12.13 -0.10
N ASN A 289 -9.77 -11.60 -0.96
CA ASN A 289 -9.60 -10.34 -1.65
C ASN A 289 -10.78 -9.44 -1.31
N ILE A 290 -10.55 -8.36 -0.55
CA ILE A 290 -11.58 -7.40 -0.16
C ILE A 290 -11.84 -6.48 -1.35
N ALA A 291 -13.07 -6.50 -1.89
CA ALA A 291 -13.47 -5.85 -3.13
C ALA A 291 -12.85 -6.46 -4.42
N GLY A 292 -12.17 -7.59 -4.30
CA GLY A 292 -11.58 -8.34 -5.42
C GLY A 292 -12.24 -9.69 -5.68
N SER A 293 -11.76 -10.39 -6.70
CA SER A 293 -12.22 -11.72 -7.08
C SER A 293 -11.98 -12.75 -5.99
N THR A 294 -12.85 -13.76 -5.91
CA THR A 294 -12.62 -14.92 -5.03
C THR A 294 -11.27 -15.57 -5.40
N PRO A 295 -10.37 -15.79 -4.42
CA PRO A 295 -9.13 -16.49 -4.73
C PRO A 295 -9.39 -17.90 -5.24
N THR A 296 -8.95 -18.19 -6.45
CA THR A 296 -9.09 -19.51 -7.09
C THR A 296 -7.72 -20.07 -7.44
N TYR A 297 -7.61 -21.40 -7.36
CA TYR A 297 -6.37 -22.12 -7.64
C TYR A 297 -6.63 -23.23 -8.63
N LYS A 298 -5.82 -23.28 -9.70
CA LYS A 298 -5.82 -24.35 -10.68
C LYS A 298 -4.44 -25.02 -10.69
N ASP A 299 -4.41 -26.32 -10.55
CA ASP A 299 -3.16 -27.11 -10.48
C ASP A 299 -2.14 -26.54 -9.46
N GLY A 300 -2.65 -26.07 -8.31
CA GLY A 300 -1.85 -25.48 -7.24
C GLY A 300 -1.36 -24.04 -7.50
N LYS A 301 -1.66 -23.45 -8.65
CA LYS A 301 -1.30 -22.07 -9.02
C LYS A 301 -2.48 -21.12 -8.82
N LEU A 302 -2.22 -19.96 -8.23
CA LEU A 302 -3.19 -18.88 -8.09
C LEU A 302 -3.59 -18.37 -9.48
N GLU A 303 -4.90 -18.26 -9.72
CA GLU A 303 -5.43 -17.62 -10.94
C GLU A 303 -5.39 -16.09 -10.84
N GLU A 304 -5.56 -15.40 -11.96
CA GLU A 304 -5.49 -13.95 -12.04
C GLU A 304 -6.54 -13.30 -11.12
N MET A 305 -6.07 -12.36 -10.28
CA MET A 305 -6.90 -11.57 -9.39
C MET A 305 -7.29 -10.25 -10.04
N TYR A 306 -8.52 -9.81 -9.80
CA TYR A 306 -9.04 -8.56 -10.32
C TYR A 306 -10.08 -7.95 -9.36
N GLN A 307 -10.32 -6.64 -9.48
CA GLN A 307 -11.37 -5.95 -8.74
C GLN A 307 -12.75 -6.39 -9.22
N THR A 308 -13.67 -6.67 -8.29
CA THR A 308 -15.07 -7.01 -8.58
C THR A 308 -16.04 -5.90 -8.20
N VAL A 309 -15.68 -5.08 -7.21
CA VAL A 309 -16.48 -3.96 -6.72
C VAL A 309 -15.57 -2.75 -6.54
N LYS A 310 -15.98 -1.59 -7.06
CA LYS A 310 -15.26 -0.34 -6.85
C LYS A 310 -15.51 0.18 -5.42
N ALA A 311 -14.69 -0.29 -4.47
CA ALA A 311 -14.70 0.15 -3.08
C ALA A 311 -13.59 1.16 -2.78
N PHE A 312 -12.49 1.11 -3.53
CA PHE A 312 -11.31 1.95 -3.36
C PHE A 312 -10.96 2.65 -4.68
N GLU A 313 -10.27 3.79 -4.56
CA GLU A 313 -9.69 4.48 -5.71
C GLU A 313 -8.36 3.80 -6.11
N TYR A 314 -7.29 4.12 -5.38
CA TYR A 314 -5.97 3.49 -5.52
C TYR A 314 -5.46 3.14 -4.11
N PRO A 315 -5.88 2.01 -3.54
CA PRO A 315 -5.42 1.61 -2.20
C PRO A 315 -3.91 1.39 -2.25
N HIS A 316 -3.19 2.12 -1.41
CA HIS A 316 -1.74 2.16 -1.44
C HIS A 316 -1.10 1.40 -0.28
N ASP A 317 -1.75 1.42 0.88
CA ASP A 317 -1.28 0.72 2.06
C ASP A 317 -2.42 0.20 2.91
N VAL A 318 -2.09 -0.75 3.80
CA VAL A 318 -2.96 -1.25 4.85
C VAL A 318 -2.24 -1.21 6.19
N CYS A 319 -2.95 -0.77 7.23
CA CYS A 319 -2.54 -0.92 8.62
C CYS A 319 -3.55 -1.80 9.34
N ILE A 320 -3.11 -2.76 10.12
CA ILE A 320 -3.97 -3.68 10.86
C ILE A 320 -3.80 -3.41 12.36
N ASP A 321 -4.88 -3.16 13.07
CA ASP A 321 -4.84 -2.96 14.52
C ASP A 321 -5.02 -4.28 15.30
N ASP A 322 -4.90 -4.19 16.62
CA ASP A 322 -5.03 -5.31 17.56
C ASP A 322 -6.46 -5.92 17.63
N GLU A 323 -7.47 -5.26 17.02
CA GLU A 323 -8.84 -5.77 16.85
C GLU A 323 -9.09 -6.33 15.44
N GLU A 324 -8.03 -6.53 14.64
CA GLU A 324 -8.08 -6.95 13.23
C GLU A 324 -8.83 -5.98 12.29
N ASN A 325 -9.05 -4.72 12.70
CA ASN A 325 -9.53 -3.72 11.75
C ASN A 325 -8.40 -3.40 10.76
N ILE A 326 -8.77 -3.18 9.49
CA ILE A 326 -7.83 -2.79 8.45
C ILE A 326 -8.11 -1.33 8.07
N TYR A 327 -7.09 -0.49 8.17
CA TYR A 327 -7.14 0.89 7.68
C TYR A 327 -6.47 0.94 6.32
N VAL A 328 -7.13 1.56 5.34
CA VAL A 328 -6.67 1.57 3.94
C VAL A 328 -6.35 3.01 3.53
N ALA A 329 -5.07 3.29 3.35
CA ALA A 329 -4.59 4.54 2.77
C ALA A 329 -4.76 4.51 1.25
N GLN A 330 -5.07 5.65 0.62
CA GLN A 330 -5.34 5.74 -0.81
C GLN A 330 -4.49 6.85 -1.47
N TRP A 331 -3.83 6.48 -2.54
CA TRP A 331 -3.04 7.38 -3.38
C TRP A 331 -3.87 7.88 -4.56
N ASN A 332 -3.56 9.07 -5.09
CA ASN A 332 -4.20 9.64 -6.29
C ASN A 332 -5.74 9.55 -6.29
N SER A 333 -6.31 9.86 -5.12
CA SER A 333 -7.73 9.64 -4.81
C SER A 333 -8.48 10.96 -4.55
N GLU A 334 -8.00 12.08 -5.08
CA GLU A 334 -8.61 13.41 -4.92
C GLU A 334 -8.85 13.77 -3.44
N HIS A 335 -7.79 13.60 -2.61
CA HIS A 335 -7.80 13.97 -1.20
C HIS A 335 -8.68 13.08 -0.30
N VAL A 336 -8.84 11.80 -0.63
CA VAL A 336 -9.61 10.87 0.20
C VAL A 336 -8.84 10.50 1.46
N TYR A 337 -9.50 10.67 2.62
CA TYR A 337 -8.98 10.17 3.90
C TYR A 337 -9.04 8.64 3.93
N PRO A 338 -8.22 7.99 4.79
CA PRO A 338 -8.22 6.54 4.89
C PRO A 338 -9.61 5.96 5.22
N TYR A 339 -9.89 4.78 4.68
CA TYR A 339 -11.09 4.01 5.03
C TYR A 339 -10.75 2.98 6.10
N LYS A 340 -11.78 2.55 6.85
CA LYS A 340 -11.66 1.48 7.84
C LYS A 340 -12.52 0.28 7.41
N LEU A 341 -11.94 -0.90 7.49
CA LEU A 341 -12.61 -2.18 7.32
C LEU A 341 -12.71 -2.85 8.69
N GLN A 342 -13.94 -3.15 9.12
CA GLN A 342 -14.23 -3.79 10.41
C GLN A 342 -14.50 -5.28 10.19
N PRO A 343 -13.81 -6.19 10.90
CA PRO A 343 -14.04 -7.62 10.73
C PRO A 343 -15.46 -7.99 11.15
N ILE A 344 -16.02 -8.97 10.44
CA ILE A 344 -17.30 -9.58 10.79
C ILE A 344 -17.00 -10.91 11.43
N VAL A 345 -17.40 -11.04 12.68
CA VAL A 345 -17.26 -12.26 13.47
C VAL A 345 -18.31 -13.29 13.05
#